data_3e5ff35fcfccc450a41dbfc92bd9ea74
#
_entry.id   3e5ff35fcfccc450a41dbfc92bd9ea74
#
_cell.length_a   1.000
_cell.length_b   1.000
_cell.length_c   1.000
_cell.angle_alpha   90.00
_cell.angle_beta   90.00
_cell.angle_gamma   90.00
#
_symmetry.space_group_name_H-M   'P 1'
#
loop_
_entity.id
_entity.type
_entity.pdbx_description
1 polymer ?
#
loop_
_entity_poly.entity_id
_entity_poly.type
_entity_poly.pdbx_seq_one_letter_code
_entity_poly.pdbx_strand_id
1 'polypeptide(L)'
;MANDQRNPRAGEFFGAWGSPGESVSALDMFRPTSVNAAQMTNVMAGQGGAGSLTIDDSRLRPLPCNVLTKSSETPRLRVADDITQLVGETPMLQLKRLVPAGAADVFAKLEYLNPGGSVKDRAAIGIIRRAEQEGKLKPGGTIVEATAGNTGIGLALIGVNRGYKVKLFVPELFSEEKVKIMRALGAEVTRTPDAEGMAGAIRRGKELVAGDPNAFMAGQFENLANPDYHYATTAVEMFEQLDGKVDAVVFGCGTCGTFSGIARYMKEHAPGVRAVAVETQGSILAGGEPGPHKVEGIGVSFIPKTFDASVCDEIIMVNDDDAFGTVKKLAAIEGVLAGSSGGAAVFASLQVARRLGAGKRVATIIPDSAERYLSKKIFEGGI
;
A
#
# COMPACT_ATOMS: atom_id res chain seq x y z
N MET A 1 -54.63 -28.55 -13.30
CA MET A 1 -55.31 -28.00 -12.10
C MET A 1 -54.30 -27.10 -11.40
N ALA A 2 -54.63 -25.85 -11.36
CA ALA A 2 -53.84 -24.77 -10.81
C ALA A 2 -53.68 -24.86 -9.30
N ASN A 3 -52.58 -24.38 -8.75
CA ASN A 3 -52.63 -23.60 -7.52
C ASN A 3 -51.50 -22.59 -7.48
N ASP A 4 -51.97 -21.38 -7.66
CA ASP A 4 -51.28 -20.06 -7.44
C ASP A 4 -51.22 -19.79 -5.93
N GLN A 5 -50.04 -19.54 -5.37
CA GLN A 5 -49.93 -18.90 -4.06
C GLN A 5 -48.96 -17.74 -4.12
N ARG A 6 -49.49 -16.54 -4.36
CA ARG A 6 -48.88 -15.26 -4.18
C ARG A 6 -48.55 -15.04 -2.72
N ASN A 7 -47.35 -14.65 -2.45
CA ASN A 7 -46.91 -14.16 -1.16
C ASN A 7 -47.02 -12.60 -1.14
N PRO A 8 -47.83 -11.99 -0.28
CA PRO A 8 -47.95 -10.56 -0.14
C PRO A 8 -47.12 -10.08 1.06
N ARG A 9 -46.02 -9.37 0.84
CA ARG A 9 -45.44 -8.39 1.78
C ARG A 9 -44.26 -7.63 1.14
N ALA A 10 -44.61 -6.68 0.27
CA ALA A 10 -43.74 -5.56 -0.09
C ALA A 10 -44.59 -4.30 0.04
N GLY A 11 -44.56 -3.68 1.18
CA GLY A 11 -45.25 -2.46 1.44
C GLY A 11 -44.96 -2.02 2.86
N GLU A 12 -44.42 -0.83 3.01
CA GLU A 12 -44.11 -0.05 4.22
C GLU A 12 -42.62 0.10 4.52
N PHE A 13 -41.97 0.98 3.74
CA PHE A 13 -40.89 1.85 4.19
C PHE A 13 -40.69 3.01 3.20
N PHE A 14 -41.74 3.80 2.96
CA PHE A 14 -41.62 5.13 2.36
C PHE A 14 -42.62 6.06 3.07
N GLY A 15 -42.17 6.72 4.10
CA GLY A 15 -42.90 7.76 4.78
C GLY A 15 -41.95 8.87 5.18
N ALA A 16 -42.22 10.07 4.66
CA ALA A 16 -41.67 11.38 5.00
C ALA A 16 -40.53 11.90 4.09
N TRP A 17 -40.90 12.31 2.88
CA TRP A 17 -40.26 13.45 2.20
C TRP A 17 -41.32 14.50 1.94
N GLY A 18 -41.10 15.71 2.51
CA GLY A 18 -41.98 16.87 2.40
C GLY A 18 -42.09 17.40 0.98
N SER A 19 -43.12 18.20 0.75
CA SER A 19 -43.59 18.80 -0.49
C SER A 19 -42.49 19.53 -1.30
N PRO A 20 -42.59 19.59 -2.64
CA PRO A 20 -41.61 20.25 -3.49
C PRO A 20 -41.82 21.75 -3.48
N GLY A 21 -40.85 22.51 -2.97
CA GLY A 21 -40.95 23.98 -3.01
C GLY A 21 -39.89 24.80 -2.31
N GLU A 22 -38.67 24.31 -2.09
CA GLU A 22 -37.53 25.18 -1.78
C GLU A 22 -36.23 24.55 -2.26
N SER A 23 -35.59 25.19 -3.24
CA SER A 23 -34.25 24.81 -3.72
C SER A 23 -33.20 25.28 -2.73
N VAL A 24 -32.82 24.43 -1.80
CA VAL A 24 -31.62 24.63 -0.96
C VAL A 24 -30.42 24.28 -1.80
N SER A 25 -29.51 25.23 -2.04
CA SER A 25 -28.30 25.00 -2.81
C SER A 25 -27.39 24.03 -2.06
N ALA A 26 -26.76 23.13 -2.79
CA ALA A 26 -25.79 22.14 -2.23
C ALA A 26 -24.62 22.79 -1.46
N LEU A 27 -24.46 24.10 -1.53
CA LEU A 27 -23.45 24.89 -0.82
C LEU A 27 -23.83 25.21 0.64
N ASP A 28 -25.13 25.16 1.01
CA ASP A 28 -25.58 25.48 2.37
C ASP A 28 -25.45 24.30 3.36
N MET A 29 -25.22 23.09 2.88
CA MET A 29 -25.01 21.91 3.74
C MET A 29 -23.62 21.83 4.40
N PHE A 30 -22.69 22.69 4.03
CA PHE A 30 -21.31 22.66 4.55
C PHE A 30 -20.88 23.94 5.27
N ARG A 31 -21.79 24.67 5.89
CA ARG A 31 -21.41 25.74 6.83
C ARG A 31 -20.88 25.09 8.12
N PRO A 32 -19.64 25.31 8.53
CA PRO A 32 -19.15 24.84 9.82
C PRO A 32 -19.91 25.61 10.91
N THR A 33 -20.71 24.91 11.70
CA THR A 33 -21.18 25.43 12.99
C THR A 33 -19.94 25.60 13.86
N SER A 34 -19.73 26.84 14.34
CA SER A 34 -18.66 27.19 15.26
C SER A 34 -18.79 26.36 16.55
N VAL A 35 -18.03 25.27 16.66
CA VAL A 35 -17.89 24.54 17.91
C VAL A 35 -16.86 25.31 18.76
N ASN A 36 -17.33 25.79 19.90
CA ASN A 36 -16.55 26.59 20.84
C ASN A 36 -15.41 25.74 21.41
N ALA A 37 -14.16 26.17 21.26
CA ALA A 37 -12.96 25.48 21.71
C ALA A 37 -12.92 25.15 23.21
N ALA A 38 -13.82 25.68 24.01
CA ALA A 38 -13.91 25.43 25.45
C ALA A 38 -14.59 24.10 25.85
N GLN A 39 -15.18 23.35 24.91
CA GLN A 39 -15.84 22.07 25.23
C GLN A 39 -14.98 20.84 24.99
N MET A 40 -13.80 20.96 24.39
CA MET A 40 -12.91 19.82 24.15
C MET A 40 -11.94 19.51 25.29
N THR A 41 -11.82 20.37 26.29
CA THR A 41 -10.87 20.20 27.42
C THR A 41 -11.34 19.26 28.54
N ASN A 42 -12.60 18.85 28.55
CA ASN A 42 -13.16 18.06 29.67
C ASN A 42 -13.32 16.54 29.44
N VAL A 43 -12.90 16.01 28.30
CA VAL A 43 -12.99 14.55 28.02
C VAL A 43 -11.67 13.80 28.25
N MET A 44 -10.55 14.50 28.51
CA MET A 44 -9.23 13.90 28.66
C MET A 44 -8.67 13.92 30.10
N ALA A 45 -9.48 14.21 31.11
CA ALA A 45 -9.06 14.16 32.51
C ALA A 45 -9.59 12.88 33.19
N GLY A 46 -8.93 11.77 32.98
CA GLY A 46 -9.26 10.48 33.63
C GLY A 46 -8.09 9.49 33.60
N GLN A 47 -7.24 9.62 34.60
CA GLN A 47 -6.38 8.62 35.23
C GLN A 47 -5.19 8.02 34.47
N GLY A 48 -3.99 8.38 34.96
CA GLY A 48 -2.95 7.45 35.39
C GLY A 48 -1.81 7.11 34.45
N GLY A 49 -0.63 7.69 34.70
CA GLY A 49 0.64 6.98 34.52
C GLY A 49 1.53 7.42 33.36
N ALA A 50 2.42 8.37 33.65
CA ALA A 50 3.79 8.58 33.19
C ALA A 50 4.13 8.28 31.71
N GLY A 51 4.26 9.34 30.95
CA GLY A 51 4.83 9.37 29.60
C GLY A 51 4.22 10.50 28.80
N SER A 52 4.38 11.78 29.26
CA SER A 52 3.80 12.90 28.53
C SER A 52 4.58 13.13 27.24
N LEU A 53 4.04 12.67 26.12
CA LEU A 53 4.33 13.29 24.83
C LEU A 53 3.63 14.64 24.85
N THR A 54 4.37 15.69 25.15
CA THR A 54 3.90 17.05 24.88
C THR A 54 3.77 17.23 23.38
N ILE A 55 2.52 17.12 22.90
CA ILE A 55 2.17 17.56 21.55
C ILE A 55 2.32 19.09 21.59
N ASP A 56 3.21 19.62 20.78
CA ASP A 56 3.32 21.06 20.59
C ASP A 56 2.02 21.58 19.96
N ASP A 57 1.15 22.13 20.79
CA ASP A 57 -0.18 22.67 20.43
C ASP A 57 -0.11 23.71 19.31
N SER A 58 1.05 24.33 19.07
CA SER A 58 1.24 25.28 17.98
C SER A 58 1.13 24.63 16.59
N ARG A 59 1.26 23.30 16.49
CA ARG A 59 1.19 22.54 15.25
C ARG A 59 -0.22 22.01 14.93
N LEU A 60 -1.14 22.10 15.86
CA LEU A 60 -2.56 21.72 15.68
C LEU A 60 -3.41 22.83 15.08
N ARG A 61 -2.83 23.93 14.62
CA ARG A 61 -3.58 24.95 13.89
C ARG A 61 -4.18 24.36 12.63
N PRO A 62 -5.50 24.60 12.37
CA PRO A 62 -6.08 24.24 11.10
C PRO A 62 -5.22 24.79 9.97
N LEU A 63 -4.72 23.93 9.11
CA LEU A 63 -4.11 24.38 7.88
C LEU A 63 -5.17 25.19 7.12
N PRO A 64 -4.83 26.36 6.56
CA PRO A 64 -5.77 27.08 5.73
C PRO A 64 -6.27 26.11 4.68
N CYS A 65 -7.60 25.99 4.59
CA CYS A 65 -8.25 25.22 3.55
C CYS A 65 -7.95 25.95 2.23
N ASN A 66 -6.79 25.71 1.65
CA ASN A 66 -6.54 26.10 0.28
C ASN A 66 -7.45 25.17 -0.55
N VAL A 67 -8.67 25.63 -0.75
CA VAL A 67 -9.49 25.13 -1.85
C VAL A 67 -8.60 25.21 -3.08
N LEU A 68 -8.32 24.05 -3.65
CA LEU A 68 -7.53 23.87 -4.86
C LEU A 68 -7.83 25.01 -5.84
N THR A 69 -6.94 26.00 -5.90
CA THR A 69 -6.91 26.94 -7.01
C THR A 69 -6.34 26.17 -8.19
N LYS A 70 -7.23 25.58 -8.95
CA LYS A 70 -6.94 24.77 -10.13
C LYS A 70 -6.33 25.64 -11.20
N SER A 71 -5.29 25.11 -11.83
CA SER A 71 -5.03 25.33 -13.24
C SER A 71 -6.33 25.12 -14.04
N SER A 72 -6.55 25.93 -15.07
CA SER A 72 -7.80 26.11 -15.82
C SER A 72 -8.34 24.89 -16.60
N GLU A 73 -7.82 23.69 -16.38
CA GLU A 73 -8.36 22.46 -16.92
C GLU A 73 -9.01 21.65 -15.79
N THR A 74 -10.33 21.59 -15.83
CA THR A 74 -11.10 20.67 -14.97
C THR A 74 -10.64 19.25 -15.28
N PRO A 75 -10.12 18.48 -14.30
CA PRO A 75 -9.81 17.08 -14.56
C PRO A 75 -11.11 16.42 -15.04
N ARG A 76 -11.11 15.85 -16.23
CA ARG A 76 -12.24 15.02 -16.67
C ARG A 76 -12.38 13.89 -15.69
N LEU A 77 -13.54 13.77 -15.06
CA LEU A 77 -13.89 12.59 -14.28
C LEU A 77 -13.72 11.39 -15.21
N ARG A 78 -12.78 10.50 -14.85
CA ARG A 78 -12.44 9.35 -15.67
C ARG A 78 -13.42 8.22 -15.36
N VAL A 79 -14.11 7.74 -16.37
CA VAL A 79 -14.85 6.48 -16.30
C VAL A 79 -13.95 5.39 -16.87
N ALA A 80 -13.65 4.35 -16.08
CA ALA A 80 -12.86 3.22 -16.52
C ALA A 80 -13.76 2.10 -17.04
N ASP A 81 -13.35 1.42 -18.10
CA ASP A 81 -14.07 0.29 -18.67
C ASP A 81 -13.87 -0.99 -17.85
N ASP A 82 -12.72 -1.11 -17.21
CA ASP A 82 -12.41 -2.21 -16.31
C ASP A 82 -11.52 -1.76 -15.14
N ILE A 83 -11.49 -2.57 -14.10
CA ILE A 83 -10.78 -2.25 -12.84
C ILE A 83 -9.26 -2.14 -13.04
N THR A 84 -8.67 -2.81 -14.04
CA THR A 84 -7.22 -2.80 -14.26
C THR A 84 -6.72 -1.44 -14.78
N GLN A 85 -7.61 -0.63 -15.35
CA GLN A 85 -7.31 0.74 -15.78
C GLN A 85 -7.16 1.73 -14.62
N LEU A 86 -7.59 1.33 -13.42
CA LEU A 86 -7.47 2.14 -12.20
C LEU A 86 -6.18 1.85 -11.41
N VAL A 87 -5.34 0.94 -11.89
CA VAL A 87 -4.04 0.65 -11.24
C VAL A 87 -3.05 1.75 -11.60
N GLY A 88 -2.51 2.39 -10.58
CA GLY A 88 -1.57 3.49 -10.75
C GLY A 88 -2.20 4.86 -10.60
N GLU A 89 -1.49 5.89 -11.06
CA GLU A 89 -1.88 7.30 -10.93
C GLU A 89 -2.26 7.69 -9.49
N THR A 90 -1.64 7.02 -8.51
CA THR A 90 -1.90 7.25 -7.10
C THR A 90 -1.36 8.62 -6.67
N PRO A 91 -2.02 9.32 -5.73
CA PRO A 91 -1.54 10.61 -5.26
C PRO A 91 -0.29 10.49 -4.37
N MET A 92 0.45 11.60 -4.26
CA MET A 92 1.46 11.81 -3.23
C MET A 92 0.96 12.78 -2.17
N LEU A 93 1.32 12.52 -0.91
CA LEU A 93 1.05 13.37 0.24
C LEU A 93 2.37 13.90 0.81
N GLN A 94 2.48 15.22 1.01
CA GLN A 94 3.56 15.79 1.81
C GLN A 94 3.23 15.63 3.31
N LEU A 95 4.08 14.91 4.03
CA LEU A 95 3.97 14.74 5.48
C LEU A 95 4.48 16.01 6.17
N LYS A 96 3.57 16.87 6.64
CA LYS A 96 3.94 18.20 7.16
C LYS A 96 4.07 18.25 8.68
N ARG A 97 3.31 17.43 9.38
CA ARG A 97 3.21 17.48 10.84
C ARG A 97 4.19 16.55 11.54
N LEU A 98 4.52 15.45 10.88
CA LEU A 98 5.41 14.42 11.40
C LEU A 98 6.88 14.75 11.16
N VAL A 99 7.17 15.56 10.12
CA VAL A 99 8.53 15.96 9.74
C VAL A 99 9.06 17.04 10.69
N PRO A 100 10.24 16.83 11.34
CA PRO A 100 10.81 17.81 12.25
C PRO A 100 11.18 19.12 11.53
N ALA A 101 11.15 20.23 12.27
CA ALA A 101 11.62 21.52 11.76
C ALA A 101 13.10 21.43 11.36
N GLY A 102 13.47 22.04 10.24
CA GLY A 102 14.83 22.01 9.70
C GLY A 102 15.23 20.73 8.97
N ALA A 103 14.38 19.71 8.94
CA ALA A 103 14.58 18.52 8.12
C ALA A 103 14.14 18.75 6.65
N ALA A 104 14.50 17.83 5.76
CA ALA A 104 14.01 17.80 4.40
C ALA A 104 12.50 17.53 4.35
N ASP A 105 11.83 17.98 3.31
CA ASP A 105 10.44 17.64 3.04
C ASP A 105 10.29 16.13 2.75
N VAL A 106 9.26 15.50 3.31
CA VAL A 106 8.97 14.08 3.07
C VAL A 106 7.67 13.94 2.32
N PHE A 107 7.70 13.23 1.20
CA PHE A 107 6.57 12.97 0.32
C PHE A 107 6.29 11.46 0.27
N ALA A 108 5.07 11.06 0.56
CA ALA A 108 4.65 9.67 0.58
C ALA A 108 3.65 9.38 -0.55
N LYS A 109 3.96 8.45 -1.45
CA LYS A 109 3.05 7.96 -2.48
C LYS A 109 2.07 6.96 -1.89
N LEU A 110 0.76 7.22 -2.03
CA LEU A 110 -0.29 6.49 -1.34
C LEU A 110 -0.77 5.29 -2.18
N GLU A 111 0.02 4.21 -2.19
CA GLU A 111 -0.25 3.02 -3.01
C GLU A 111 -1.42 2.15 -2.50
N TYR A 112 -1.91 2.39 -1.28
CA TYR A 112 -3.15 1.76 -0.82
C TYR A 112 -4.40 2.26 -1.56
N LEU A 113 -4.27 3.31 -2.37
CA LEU A 113 -5.36 3.82 -3.22
C LEU A 113 -5.45 3.10 -4.58
N ASN A 114 -4.58 2.14 -4.88
CA ASN A 114 -4.83 1.22 -5.97
C ASN A 114 -6.11 0.40 -5.71
N PRO A 115 -6.80 -0.10 -6.75
CA PRO A 115 -8.10 -0.78 -6.61
C PRO A 115 -8.06 -2.04 -5.75
N GLY A 116 -6.96 -2.78 -5.76
CA GLY A 116 -6.72 -3.90 -4.84
C GLY A 116 -6.14 -3.47 -3.50
N GLY A 117 -5.97 -2.16 -3.25
CA GLY A 117 -5.56 -1.56 -1.98
C GLY A 117 -4.08 -1.74 -1.65
N SER A 118 -3.20 -1.93 -2.63
CA SER A 118 -1.76 -1.99 -2.38
C SER A 118 -0.90 -1.77 -3.62
N VAL A 119 0.39 -1.50 -3.37
CA VAL A 119 1.44 -1.42 -4.40
C VAL A 119 1.55 -2.70 -5.24
N LYS A 120 1.08 -3.84 -4.76
CA LYS A 120 1.20 -5.13 -5.44
C LYS A 120 0.27 -5.27 -6.66
N ASP A 121 -0.72 -4.42 -6.79
CA ASP A 121 -1.54 -4.34 -8.00
C ASP A 121 -0.67 -3.99 -9.22
N ARG A 122 0.33 -3.11 -9.02
CA ARG A 122 1.30 -2.77 -10.06
C ARG A 122 2.21 -3.93 -10.45
N ALA A 123 2.74 -4.64 -9.46
CA ALA A 123 3.56 -5.83 -9.73
C ALA A 123 2.74 -6.90 -10.47
N ALA A 124 1.50 -7.14 -10.03
CA ALA A 124 0.61 -8.12 -10.64
C ALA A 124 0.29 -7.78 -12.11
N ILE A 125 -0.12 -6.54 -12.41
CA ILE A 125 -0.44 -6.15 -13.79
C ILE A 125 0.82 -6.17 -14.69
N GLY A 126 1.99 -5.77 -14.15
CA GLY A 126 3.26 -5.81 -14.88
C GLY A 126 3.66 -7.24 -15.25
N ILE A 127 3.58 -8.16 -14.29
CA ILE A 127 3.88 -9.58 -14.50
C ILE A 127 2.93 -10.22 -15.51
N ILE A 128 1.61 -9.98 -15.38
CA ILE A 128 0.61 -10.56 -16.27
C ILE A 128 0.80 -10.02 -17.70
N ARG A 129 0.93 -8.70 -17.89
CA ARG A 129 1.12 -8.10 -19.22
C ARG A 129 2.40 -8.61 -19.91
N ARG A 130 3.50 -8.72 -19.17
CA ARG A 130 4.75 -9.27 -19.72
C ARG A 130 4.58 -10.73 -20.13
N ALA A 131 3.92 -11.54 -19.32
CA ALA A 131 3.68 -12.95 -19.62
C ALA A 131 2.77 -13.15 -20.85
N GLU A 132 1.77 -12.28 -21.03
CA GLU A 132 0.93 -12.25 -22.24
C GLU A 132 1.76 -11.90 -23.49
N GLN A 133 2.55 -10.83 -23.41
CA GLN A 133 3.41 -10.37 -24.52
C GLN A 133 4.44 -11.42 -24.94
N GLU A 134 5.00 -12.16 -23.99
CA GLU A 134 5.97 -13.22 -24.23
C GLU A 134 5.31 -14.57 -24.61
N GLY A 135 3.97 -14.65 -24.65
CA GLY A 135 3.21 -15.87 -24.94
C GLY A 135 3.33 -16.95 -23.88
N LYS A 136 3.87 -16.61 -22.69
CA LYS A 136 3.99 -17.52 -21.54
C LYS A 136 2.64 -17.74 -20.83
N LEU A 137 1.76 -16.75 -20.87
CA LEU A 137 0.41 -16.82 -20.35
C LEU A 137 -0.58 -16.72 -21.52
N LYS A 138 -1.23 -17.84 -21.84
CA LYS A 138 -2.22 -17.93 -22.95
C LYS A 138 -3.61 -17.55 -22.44
N PRO A 139 -4.51 -17.03 -23.32
CA PRO A 139 -5.90 -16.76 -22.94
C PRO A 139 -6.56 -17.95 -22.23
N GLY A 140 -7.23 -17.67 -21.10
CA GLY A 140 -7.85 -18.73 -20.26
C GLY A 140 -6.88 -19.61 -19.47
N GLY A 141 -5.57 -19.31 -19.52
CA GLY A 141 -4.54 -20.03 -18.76
C GLY A 141 -4.64 -19.84 -17.26
N THR A 142 -3.72 -20.46 -16.52
CA THR A 142 -3.70 -20.45 -15.07
C THR A 142 -2.50 -19.67 -14.55
N ILE A 143 -2.73 -18.61 -13.77
CA ILE A 143 -1.70 -17.88 -13.03
C ILE A 143 -1.49 -18.59 -11.69
N VAL A 144 -0.26 -18.88 -11.35
CA VAL A 144 0.12 -19.57 -10.10
C VAL A 144 1.07 -18.69 -9.30
N GLU A 145 0.86 -18.57 -8.00
CA GLU A 145 1.78 -17.88 -7.08
C GLU A 145 1.75 -18.49 -5.68
N ALA A 146 2.88 -18.46 -5.00
CA ALA A 146 2.98 -18.75 -3.58
C ALA A 146 3.11 -17.42 -2.81
N THR A 147 2.05 -17.03 -2.10
CA THR A 147 2.03 -15.74 -1.43
C THR A 147 1.00 -15.68 -0.32
N ALA A 148 1.38 -15.12 0.79
CA ALA A 148 0.50 -14.87 1.94
C ALA A 148 -0.11 -13.46 1.95
N GLY A 149 0.20 -12.63 0.98
CA GLY A 149 -0.03 -11.20 1.09
C GLY A 149 -0.71 -10.54 -0.09
N ASN A 150 -0.43 -9.27 -0.21
CA ASN A 150 -1.04 -8.36 -1.19
C ASN A 150 -0.82 -8.78 -2.66
N THR A 151 0.27 -9.52 -2.96
CA THR A 151 0.51 -10.03 -4.31
C THR A 151 -0.59 -10.98 -4.76
N GLY A 152 -1.04 -11.86 -3.88
CA GLY A 152 -2.16 -12.77 -4.18
C GLY A 152 -3.46 -12.00 -4.47
N ILE A 153 -3.72 -10.91 -3.74
CA ILE A 153 -4.88 -10.04 -3.98
C ILE A 153 -4.76 -9.36 -5.35
N GLY A 154 -3.59 -8.76 -5.65
CA GLY A 154 -3.36 -8.12 -6.95
C GLY A 154 -3.48 -9.09 -8.12
N LEU A 155 -2.89 -10.30 -8.02
CA LEU A 155 -3.01 -11.33 -9.05
C LEU A 155 -4.46 -11.82 -9.22
N ALA A 156 -5.20 -12.00 -8.12
CA ALA A 156 -6.61 -12.37 -8.16
C ALA A 156 -7.45 -11.28 -8.85
N LEU A 157 -7.30 -10.02 -8.41
CA LEU A 157 -8.02 -8.87 -8.97
C LEU A 157 -7.82 -8.78 -10.48
N ILE A 158 -6.57 -8.77 -10.92
CA ILE A 158 -6.22 -8.51 -12.31
C ILE A 158 -6.38 -9.76 -13.17
N GLY A 159 -5.91 -10.92 -12.69
CA GLY A 159 -5.95 -12.16 -13.43
C GLY A 159 -7.38 -12.62 -13.71
N VAL A 160 -8.24 -12.65 -12.69
CA VAL A 160 -9.64 -13.05 -12.85
C VAL A 160 -10.41 -12.08 -13.76
N ASN A 161 -10.20 -10.77 -13.58
CA ASN A 161 -10.83 -9.75 -14.45
C ASN A 161 -10.43 -9.93 -15.92
N ARG A 162 -9.20 -10.37 -16.19
CA ARG A 162 -8.70 -10.65 -17.55
C ARG A 162 -9.05 -12.05 -18.07
N GLY A 163 -9.84 -12.83 -17.35
CA GLY A 163 -10.32 -14.15 -17.76
C GLY A 163 -9.35 -15.32 -17.49
N TYR A 164 -8.37 -15.12 -16.62
CA TYR A 164 -7.44 -16.16 -16.19
C TYR A 164 -7.94 -16.89 -14.95
N LYS A 165 -7.58 -18.17 -14.80
CA LYS A 165 -7.67 -18.88 -13.53
C LYS A 165 -6.50 -18.42 -12.66
N VAL A 166 -6.75 -18.19 -11.37
CA VAL A 166 -5.70 -17.80 -10.41
C VAL A 166 -5.67 -18.83 -9.29
N LYS A 167 -4.51 -19.48 -9.13
CA LYS A 167 -4.27 -20.50 -8.09
C LYS A 167 -3.16 -20.03 -7.16
N LEU A 168 -3.49 -19.88 -5.89
CA LEU A 168 -2.61 -19.35 -4.87
C LEU A 168 -2.32 -20.38 -3.80
N PHE A 169 -1.06 -20.57 -3.48
CA PHE A 169 -0.58 -21.41 -2.38
C PHE A 169 -0.21 -20.53 -1.20
N VAL A 170 -0.88 -20.73 -0.06
CA VAL A 170 -0.78 -19.86 1.11
C VAL A 170 -0.56 -20.70 2.36
N PRO A 171 0.58 -20.59 3.08
CA PRO A 171 0.76 -21.30 4.34
C PRO A 171 -0.31 -20.96 5.39
N GLU A 172 -0.68 -21.92 6.21
CA GLU A 172 -1.79 -21.81 7.17
C GLU A 172 -1.55 -20.74 8.24
N LEU A 173 -0.30 -20.46 8.58
CA LEU A 173 0.09 -19.42 9.54
C LEU A 173 -0.38 -18.01 9.15
N PHE A 174 -0.59 -17.76 7.85
CA PHE A 174 -0.89 -16.42 7.37
C PHE A 174 -2.37 -16.04 7.45
N SER A 175 -2.59 -14.72 7.51
CA SER A 175 -3.87 -14.05 7.74
C SER A 175 -5.03 -14.59 6.90
N GLU A 176 -6.09 -15.01 7.56
CA GLU A 176 -7.32 -15.47 6.94
C GLU A 176 -8.08 -14.33 6.22
N GLU A 177 -7.90 -13.07 6.64
CA GLU A 177 -8.54 -11.91 6.02
C GLU A 177 -8.10 -11.74 4.57
N LYS A 178 -6.80 -11.82 4.32
CA LYS A 178 -6.26 -11.73 2.94
C LYS A 178 -6.72 -12.92 2.09
N VAL A 179 -6.80 -14.10 2.67
CA VAL A 179 -7.33 -15.31 1.99
C VAL A 179 -8.80 -15.13 1.60
N LYS A 180 -9.62 -14.56 2.49
CA LYS A 180 -11.02 -14.25 2.18
C LYS A 180 -11.15 -13.27 1.02
N ILE A 181 -10.31 -12.25 0.97
CA ILE A 181 -10.28 -11.28 -0.14
C ILE A 181 -9.90 -11.98 -1.45
N MET A 182 -8.83 -12.79 -1.45
CA MET A 182 -8.40 -13.55 -2.64
C MET A 182 -9.52 -14.43 -3.19
N ARG A 183 -10.21 -15.18 -2.30
CA ARG A 183 -11.36 -16.02 -2.67
C ARG A 183 -12.57 -15.22 -3.17
N ALA A 184 -12.87 -14.09 -2.54
CA ALA A 184 -13.93 -13.19 -2.97
C ALA A 184 -13.68 -12.60 -4.36
N LEU A 185 -12.41 -12.39 -4.73
CA LEU A 185 -11.99 -11.99 -6.07
C LEU A 185 -11.99 -13.14 -7.09
N GLY A 186 -12.32 -14.37 -6.69
CA GLY A 186 -12.42 -15.53 -7.56
C GLY A 186 -11.17 -16.40 -7.68
N ALA A 187 -10.14 -16.17 -6.86
CA ALA A 187 -8.95 -17.04 -6.85
C ALA A 187 -9.20 -18.34 -6.10
N GLU A 188 -8.64 -19.42 -6.63
CA GLU A 188 -8.54 -20.72 -5.93
C GLU A 188 -7.35 -20.65 -4.96
N VAL A 189 -7.63 -20.75 -3.66
CA VAL A 189 -6.60 -20.67 -2.62
C VAL A 189 -6.46 -22.02 -1.93
N THR A 190 -5.27 -22.63 -2.09
CA THR A 190 -4.83 -23.85 -1.40
C THR A 190 -4.01 -23.47 -0.17
N ARG A 191 -4.47 -23.87 1.01
CA ARG A 191 -3.68 -23.73 2.24
C ARG A 191 -2.62 -24.83 2.28
N THR A 192 -1.40 -24.45 2.67
CA THR A 192 -0.27 -25.38 2.78
C THR A 192 0.17 -25.51 4.23
N PRO A 193 0.66 -26.70 4.67
CA PRO A 193 1.06 -26.92 6.06
C PRO A 193 2.13 -25.93 6.53
N ASP A 194 1.98 -25.42 7.76
CA ASP A 194 2.92 -24.46 8.36
C ASP A 194 4.34 -25.02 8.48
N ALA A 195 4.47 -26.32 8.75
CA ALA A 195 5.76 -26.98 8.84
C ALA A 195 6.61 -26.88 7.53
N GLU A 196 5.94 -26.70 6.39
CA GLU A 196 6.63 -26.52 5.09
C GLU A 196 6.94 -25.05 4.80
N GLY A 197 6.33 -24.12 5.50
CA GLY A 197 6.51 -22.67 5.34
C GLY A 197 6.27 -22.16 3.91
N MET A 198 6.85 -21.02 3.59
CA MET A 198 6.76 -20.42 2.25
C MET A 198 7.49 -21.26 1.19
N ALA A 199 8.56 -21.94 1.57
CA ALA A 199 9.29 -22.81 0.65
C ALA A 199 8.42 -23.99 0.14
N GLY A 200 7.60 -24.57 1.01
CA GLY A 200 6.64 -25.61 0.64
C GLY A 200 5.55 -25.08 -0.31
N ALA A 201 5.03 -23.90 -0.05
CA ALA A 201 4.07 -23.26 -0.93
C ALA A 201 4.63 -23.00 -2.33
N ILE A 202 5.87 -22.50 -2.41
CA ILE A 202 6.59 -22.28 -3.69
C ILE A 202 6.79 -23.60 -4.43
N ARG A 203 7.24 -24.66 -3.73
CA ARG A 203 7.43 -25.98 -4.33
C ARG A 203 6.15 -26.49 -4.97
N ARG A 204 5.01 -26.45 -4.25
CA ARG A 204 3.70 -26.88 -4.75
C ARG A 204 3.25 -26.05 -5.96
N GLY A 205 3.50 -24.75 -5.97
CA GLY A 205 3.25 -23.90 -7.13
C GLY A 205 4.07 -24.33 -8.35
N LYS A 206 5.37 -24.61 -8.18
CA LYS A 206 6.26 -25.08 -9.23
C LYS A 206 5.86 -26.46 -9.76
N GLU A 207 5.46 -27.38 -8.88
CA GLU A 207 4.96 -28.73 -9.26
C GLU A 207 3.69 -28.62 -10.13
N LEU A 208 2.75 -27.73 -9.77
CA LEU A 208 1.56 -27.50 -10.58
C LEU A 208 1.91 -26.98 -11.97
N VAL A 209 2.80 -25.98 -12.05
CA VAL A 209 3.23 -25.40 -13.34
C VAL A 209 4.00 -26.43 -14.19
N ALA A 210 4.78 -27.30 -13.57
CA ALA A 210 5.49 -28.37 -14.29
C ALA A 210 4.51 -29.42 -14.89
N GLY A 211 3.36 -29.61 -14.27
CA GLY A 211 2.31 -30.56 -14.70
C GLY A 211 1.25 -29.99 -15.63
N ASP A 212 1.19 -28.67 -15.82
CA ASP A 212 0.16 -28.00 -16.64
C ASP A 212 0.82 -26.99 -17.62
N PRO A 213 0.86 -27.31 -18.92
CA PRO A 213 1.46 -26.42 -19.93
C PRO A 213 0.69 -25.09 -20.12
N ASN A 214 -0.49 -24.96 -19.55
CA ASN A 214 -1.28 -23.71 -19.54
C ASN A 214 -1.13 -22.93 -18.23
N ALA A 215 -0.30 -23.40 -17.28
CA ALA A 215 -0.02 -22.72 -16.06
C ALA A 215 1.26 -21.88 -16.15
N PHE A 216 1.22 -20.70 -15.55
CA PHE A 216 2.32 -19.73 -15.51
C PHE A 216 2.61 -19.34 -14.05
N MET A 217 3.87 -19.50 -13.62
CA MET A 217 4.31 -19.02 -12.30
C MET A 217 4.59 -17.53 -12.37
N ALA A 218 3.87 -16.74 -11.58
CA ALA A 218 4.08 -15.27 -11.54
C ALA A 218 5.46 -14.91 -10.98
N GLY A 219 5.91 -15.58 -9.90
CA GLY A 219 7.28 -15.55 -9.43
C GLY A 219 7.76 -14.17 -8.97
N GLN A 220 7.01 -13.50 -8.11
CA GLN A 220 7.22 -12.09 -7.71
C GLN A 220 8.64 -11.74 -7.26
N PHE A 221 9.41 -12.69 -6.73
CA PHE A 221 10.78 -12.50 -6.24
C PHE A 221 11.86 -12.69 -7.33
N GLU A 222 11.49 -13.26 -8.47
CA GLU A 222 12.42 -13.60 -9.55
C GLU A 222 12.07 -12.92 -10.88
N ASN A 223 10.81 -12.53 -11.06
CA ASN A 223 10.29 -12.01 -12.31
C ASN A 223 10.62 -10.52 -12.47
N LEU A 224 11.49 -10.20 -13.42
CA LEU A 224 11.94 -8.83 -13.68
C LEU A 224 10.84 -7.90 -14.22
N ALA A 225 9.70 -8.43 -14.65
CA ALA A 225 8.54 -7.61 -14.97
C ALA A 225 8.03 -6.80 -13.77
N ASN A 226 8.31 -7.27 -12.52
CA ASN A 226 8.00 -6.55 -11.30
C ASN A 226 8.79 -5.22 -11.21
N PRO A 227 10.13 -5.19 -11.13
CA PRO A 227 10.86 -3.92 -11.11
C PRO A 227 10.69 -3.10 -12.40
N ASP A 228 10.59 -3.74 -13.57
CA ASP A 228 10.42 -3.01 -14.84
C ASP A 228 9.11 -2.26 -14.90
N TYR A 229 8.02 -2.80 -14.35
CA TYR A 229 6.74 -2.08 -14.29
C TYR A 229 6.80 -0.89 -13.33
N HIS A 230 7.48 -1.01 -12.20
CA HIS A 230 7.72 0.11 -11.29
C HIS A 230 8.61 1.19 -11.91
N TYR A 231 9.62 0.80 -12.68
CA TYR A 231 10.45 1.73 -13.46
C TYR A 231 9.59 2.53 -14.44
N ALA A 232 8.75 1.84 -15.22
CA ALA A 232 7.97 2.45 -16.31
C ALA A 232 6.74 3.25 -15.83
N THR A 233 6.29 3.07 -14.59
CA THR A 233 5.05 3.70 -14.10
C THR A 233 5.25 4.43 -12.77
N THR A 234 5.45 3.72 -11.67
CA THR A 234 5.53 4.31 -10.31
C THR A 234 6.62 5.37 -10.21
N ALA A 235 7.79 5.10 -10.80
CA ALA A 235 8.92 6.02 -10.78
C ALA A 235 8.62 7.29 -11.60
N VAL A 236 8.03 7.13 -12.78
CA VAL A 236 7.63 8.24 -13.65
C VAL A 236 6.63 9.13 -12.93
N GLU A 237 5.56 8.53 -12.39
CA GLU A 237 4.55 9.26 -11.62
C GLU A 237 5.16 10.05 -10.46
N MET A 238 6.05 9.42 -9.67
CA MET A 238 6.72 10.09 -8.54
C MET A 238 7.61 11.24 -9.00
N PHE A 239 8.37 11.04 -10.08
CA PHE A 239 9.25 12.05 -10.62
C PHE A 239 8.48 13.28 -11.11
N GLU A 240 7.39 13.07 -11.86
CA GLU A 240 6.51 14.13 -12.33
C GLU A 240 5.80 14.86 -11.17
N GLN A 241 5.26 14.12 -10.18
CA GLN A 241 4.59 14.68 -9.00
C GLN A 241 5.54 15.53 -8.13
N LEU A 242 6.84 15.32 -8.24
CA LEU A 242 7.87 16.07 -7.53
C LEU A 242 8.55 17.16 -8.41
N ASP A 243 8.05 17.43 -9.61
CA ASP A 243 8.65 18.34 -10.59
C ASP A 243 10.13 18.02 -10.88
N GLY A 244 10.47 16.73 -10.90
CA GLY A 244 11.83 16.25 -11.11
C GLY A 244 12.81 16.54 -9.96
N LYS A 245 12.32 17.02 -8.80
CA LYS A 245 13.17 17.44 -7.69
C LYS A 245 13.06 16.44 -6.53
N VAL A 246 14.04 15.56 -6.43
CA VAL A 246 14.15 14.56 -5.36
C VAL A 246 15.63 14.36 -5.00
N ASP A 247 15.95 14.37 -3.71
CA ASP A 247 17.31 14.20 -3.19
C ASP A 247 17.53 12.78 -2.63
N ALA A 248 16.47 12.15 -2.15
CA ALA A 248 16.52 10.75 -1.72
C ALA A 248 15.18 10.03 -1.96
N VAL A 249 15.27 8.73 -2.25
CA VAL A 249 14.15 7.79 -2.28
C VAL A 249 14.37 6.71 -1.25
N VAL A 250 13.32 6.39 -0.45
CA VAL A 250 13.43 5.51 0.72
C VAL A 250 12.28 4.50 0.69
N PHE A 251 12.57 3.22 0.46
CA PHE A 251 11.52 2.21 0.27
C PHE A 251 11.79 0.91 1.01
N GLY A 252 10.73 0.33 1.57
CA GLY A 252 10.76 -0.99 2.18
C GLY A 252 11.00 -2.09 1.15
N CYS A 253 11.85 -3.06 1.51
CA CYS A 253 12.28 -4.16 0.66
C CYS A 253 11.67 -5.50 1.13
N GLY A 254 10.66 -5.98 0.38
CA GLY A 254 10.18 -7.35 0.42
C GLY A 254 10.63 -8.08 -0.85
N THR A 255 9.85 -8.00 -1.95
CA THR A 255 10.34 -8.48 -3.25
C THR A 255 11.45 -7.60 -3.84
N CYS A 256 11.68 -6.44 -3.29
CA CYS A 256 12.59 -5.39 -3.78
C CYS A 256 12.25 -4.81 -5.18
N GLY A 257 11.20 -5.30 -5.86
CA GLY A 257 10.86 -4.81 -7.20
C GLY A 257 10.52 -3.32 -7.23
N THR A 258 9.76 -2.84 -6.25
CA THR A 258 9.42 -1.42 -6.10
C THR A 258 10.68 -0.57 -5.91
N PHE A 259 11.56 -0.98 -4.98
CA PHE A 259 12.83 -0.30 -4.73
C PHE A 259 13.69 -0.25 -5.99
N SER A 260 13.98 -1.40 -6.58
CA SER A 260 14.90 -1.52 -7.73
C SER A 260 14.41 -0.76 -8.95
N GLY A 261 13.10 -0.87 -9.26
CA GLY A 261 12.51 -0.16 -10.39
C GLY A 261 12.56 1.35 -10.24
N ILE A 262 12.16 1.86 -9.06
CA ILE A 262 12.14 3.30 -8.80
C ILE A 262 13.57 3.84 -8.67
N ALA A 263 14.45 3.17 -7.93
CA ALA A 263 15.82 3.61 -7.74
C ALA A 263 16.58 3.69 -9.07
N ARG A 264 16.43 2.69 -9.96
CA ARG A 264 17.03 2.70 -11.30
C ARG A 264 16.59 3.93 -12.09
N TYR A 265 15.29 4.19 -12.18
CA TYR A 265 14.75 5.36 -12.87
C TYR A 265 15.29 6.67 -12.28
N MET A 266 15.25 6.79 -10.95
CA MET A 266 15.68 8.02 -10.27
C MET A 266 17.18 8.28 -10.45
N LYS A 267 18.02 7.23 -10.44
CA LYS A 267 19.46 7.36 -10.73
C LYS A 267 19.75 7.90 -12.13
N GLU A 268 18.92 7.53 -13.10
CA GLU A 268 19.03 7.96 -14.50
C GLU A 268 18.54 9.41 -14.72
N HIS A 269 17.47 9.83 -14.00
CA HIS A 269 16.76 11.08 -14.27
C HIS A 269 16.97 12.18 -13.21
N ALA A 270 17.46 11.84 -12.02
CA ALA A 270 17.75 12.76 -10.92
C ALA A 270 19.21 12.56 -10.45
N PRO A 271 20.19 13.16 -11.14
CA PRO A 271 21.61 13.00 -10.78
C PRO A 271 21.89 13.37 -9.31
N GLY A 272 22.58 12.48 -8.58
CA GLY A 272 22.90 12.67 -7.17
C GLY A 272 21.83 12.20 -6.18
N VAL A 273 20.69 11.67 -6.65
CA VAL A 273 19.68 11.07 -5.76
C VAL A 273 20.26 9.93 -4.96
N ARG A 274 19.92 9.86 -3.66
CA ARG A 274 20.25 8.72 -2.80
C ARG A 274 19.11 7.73 -2.79
N ALA A 275 19.40 6.46 -3.06
CA ALA A 275 18.43 5.36 -3.00
C ALA A 275 18.70 4.52 -1.74
N VAL A 276 17.75 4.55 -0.83
CA VAL A 276 17.83 3.93 0.49
C VAL A 276 16.82 2.78 0.58
N ALA A 277 17.32 1.57 0.74
CA ALA A 277 16.50 0.41 1.02
C ALA A 277 16.18 0.34 2.52
N VAL A 278 14.98 -0.11 2.86
CA VAL A 278 14.56 -0.32 4.26
C VAL A 278 14.24 -1.79 4.47
N GLU A 279 14.86 -2.37 5.49
CA GLU A 279 14.57 -3.72 5.93
C GLU A 279 14.17 -3.76 7.39
N THR A 280 13.61 -4.90 7.83
CA THR A 280 13.30 -5.15 9.23
C THR A 280 14.45 -5.82 9.94
N GLN A 281 14.49 -5.72 11.25
CA GLN A 281 15.33 -6.58 12.07
C GLN A 281 15.02 -8.05 11.74
N GLY A 282 16.05 -8.88 11.54
CA GLY A 282 15.89 -10.27 11.12
C GLY A 282 15.76 -10.50 9.62
N SER A 283 15.82 -9.43 8.80
CA SER A 283 16.03 -9.54 7.36
C SER A 283 17.52 -9.66 7.03
N ILE A 284 17.84 -10.18 5.84
CA ILE A 284 19.24 -10.44 5.44
C ILE A 284 19.72 -9.60 4.27
N LEU A 285 18.98 -8.56 3.88
CA LEU A 285 19.35 -7.75 2.70
C LEU A 285 20.69 -7.03 2.90
N ALA A 286 20.93 -6.53 4.13
CA ALA A 286 22.22 -5.95 4.52
C ALA A 286 23.25 -6.99 5.04
N GLY A 287 22.92 -8.25 4.97
CA GLY A 287 23.67 -9.33 5.60
C GLY A 287 23.13 -9.71 6.98
N GLY A 288 23.70 -10.73 7.59
CA GLY A 288 23.25 -11.26 8.89
C GLY A 288 22.46 -12.54 8.78
N GLU A 289 21.90 -12.99 9.91
CA GLU A 289 21.10 -14.21 10.02
C GLU A 289 19.61 -13.89 9.98
N PRO A 290 18.80 -14.74 9.31
CA PRO A 290 17.35 -14.58 9.30
C PRO A 290 16.78 -14.70 10.73
N GLY A 291 15.88 -13.79 11.08
CA GLY A 291 15.22 -13.77 12.39
C GLY A 291 13.76 -13.38 12.31
N PRO A 292 13.01 -13.56 13.41
CA PRO A 292 11.59 -13.20 13.45
C PRO A 292 11.40 -11.68 13.48
N HIS A 293 10.34 -11.21 12.82
CA HIS A 293 9.85 -9.84 12.89
C HIS A 293 8.33 -9.81 12.71
N LYS A 294 7.68 -8.72 13.15
CA LYS A 294 6.22 -8.53 13.05
C LYS A 294 5.81 -7.62 11.91
N VAL A 295 6.74 -6.86 11.33
CA VAL A 295 6.47 -6.02 10.16
C VAL A 295 6.15 -6.90 8.97
N GLU A 296 5.00 -6.71 8.34
CA GLU A 296 4.58 -7.47 7.16
C GLU A 296 4.88 -6.70 5.86
N GLY A 297 5.17 -7.46 4.79
CA GLY A 297 5.38 -6.92 3.44
C GLY A 297 6.80 -6.52 3.09
N ILE A 298 7.68 -6.43 4.08
CA ILE A 298 9.12 -6.24 3.92
C ILE A 298 9.88 -7.24 4.81
N GLY A 299 11.20 -7.33 4.61
CA GLY A 299 12.03 -8.34 5.27
C GLY A 299 12.11 -9.63 4.47
N VAL A 300 13.33 -10.12 4.27
CA VAL A 300 13.64 -11.27 3.43
C VAL A 300 14.60 -12.22 4.13
N SER A 301 14.41 -13.53 3.91
CA SER A 301 15.32 -14.59 4.35
C SER A 301 16.23 -15.11 3.21
N PHE A 302 16.15 -14.49 2.05
CA PHE A 302 17.01 -14.72 0.88
C PHE A 302 17.07 -13.44 0.04
N ILE A 303 18.10 -13.27 -0.78
CA ILE A 303 18.22 -12.11 -1.68
C ILE A 303 17.34 -12.33 -2.92
N PRO A 304 16.29 -11.53 -3.13
CA PRO A 304 15.45 -11.66 -4.33
C PRO A 304 16.22 -11.34 -5.61
N LYS A 305 15.95 -12.04 -6.71
CA LYS A 305 16.54 -11.71 -8.03
C LYS A 305 16.08 -10.35 -8.57
N THR A 306 14.99 -9.85 -8.04
CA THR A 306 14.43 -8.52 -8.34
C THR A 306 15.12 -7.39 -7.57
N PHE A 307 16.07 -7.70 -6.67
CA PHE A 307 16.90 -6.71 -6.00
C PHE A 307 18.09 -6.32 -6.86
N ASP A 308 18.19 -5.05 -7.18
CA ASP A 308 19.35 -4.47 -7.87
C ASP A 308 20.24 -3.74 -6.86
N ALA A 309 21.28 -4.40 -6.41
CA ALA A 309 22.21 -3.84 -5.44
C ALA A 309 23.03 -2.67 -6.02
N SER A 310 23.18 -2.59 -7.35
CA SER A 310 23.98 -1.54 -8.00
C SER A 310 23.38 -0.14 -7.87
N VAL A 311 22.07 -0.05 -7.64
CA VAL A 311 21.38 1.24 -7.44
C VAL A 311 21.13 1.57 -5.97
N CYS A 312 21.52 0.69 -5.03
CA CYS A 312 21.31 0.86 -3.60
C CYS A 312 22.50 1.58 -2.96
N ASP A 313 22.29 2.77 -2.39
CA ASP A 313 23.35 3.51 -1.71
C ASP A 313 23.45 3.19 -0.22
N GLU A 314 22.34 2.78 0.39
CA GLU A 314 22.26 2.54 1.84
C GLU A 314 21.13 1.58 2.14
N ILE A 315 21.29 0.76 3.19
CA ILE A 315 20.22 -0.05 3.76
C ILE A 315 20.02 0.38 5.22
N ILE A 316 18.78 0.75 5.57
CA ILE A 316 18.40 1.11 6.93
C ILE A 316 17.56 -0.03 7.52
N MET A 317 18.02 -0.58 8.65
CA MET A 317 17.28 -1.55 9.43
C MET A 317 16.32 -0.83 10.38
N VAL A 318 15.05 -1.28 10.43
CA VAL A 318 14.01 -0.74 11.31
C VAL A 318 13.46 -1.88 12.16
N ASN A 319 13.41 -1.70 13.46
CA ASN A 319 12.80 -2.67 14.38
C ASN A 319 11.27 -2.55 14.40
N ASP A 320 10.60 -3.53 15.00
CA ASP A 320 9.14 -3.57 15.08
C ASP A 320 8.56 -2.35 15.83
N ASP A 321 9.16 -1.94 16.95
CA ASP A 321 8.65 -0.85 17.79
C ASP A 321 8.69 0.49 17.05
N ASP A 322 9.76 0.79 16.33
CA ASP A 322 9.89 1.99 15.50
C ASP A 322 8.88 1.99 14.34
N ALA A 323 8.71 0.84 13.69
CA ALA A 323 7.76 0.69 12.60
C ALA A 323 6.32 0.91 13.08
N PHE A 324 5.88 0.19 14.13
CA PHE A 324 4.52 0.29 14.67
C PHE A 324 4.27 1.63 15.38
N GLY A 325 5.27 2.17 16.09
CA GLY A 325 5.20 3.52 16.67
C GLY A 325 4.97 4.59 15.59
N THR A 326 5.59 4.44 14.41
CA THR A 326 5.40 5.36 13.29
C THR A 326 4.03 5.18 12.63
N VAL A 327 3.49 3.95 12.52
CA VAL A 327 2.11 3.71 12.05
C VAL A 327 1.10 4.49 12.89
N LYS A 328 1.23 4.43 14.22
CA LYS A 328 0.34 5.15 15.14
C LYS A 328 0.44 6.67 14.95
N LYS A 329 1.66 7.20 14.84
CA LYS A 329 1.90 8.63 14.58
C LYS A 329 1.35 9.08 13.23
N LEU A 330 1.52 8.28 12.17
CA LEU A 330 0.93 8.56 10.86
C LEU A 330 -0.59 8.67 10.95
N ALA A 331 -1.25 7.75 11.65
CA ALA A 331 -2.69 7.79 11.84
C ALA A 331 -3.13 9.03 12.65
N ALA A 332 -2.53 9.26 13.81
CA ALA A 332 -2.96 10.31 14.75
C ALA A 332 -2.59 11.72 14.28
N ILE A 333 -1.46 11.89 13.59
CA ILE A 333 -0.90 13.22 13.28
C ILE A 333 -1.17 13.62 11.83
N GLU A 334 -1.02 12.68 10.88
CA GLU A 334 -1.17 12.95 9.45
C GLU A 334 -2.52 12.45 8.88
N GLY A 335 -3.28 11.63 9.64
CA GLY A 335 -4.51 11.01 9.16
C GLY A 335 -4.27 9.89 8.15
N VAL A 336 -3.07 9.28 8.14
CA VAL A 336 -2.67 8.24 7.19
C VAL A 336 -2.72 6.87 7.84
N LEU A 337 -3.63 6.01 7.41
CA LEU A 337 -3.77 4.64 7.89
C LEU A 337 -2.80 3.71 7.15
N ALA A 338 -1.52 3.75 7.50
CA ALA A 338 -0.48 2.95 6.87
C ALA A 338 -0.36 1.55 7.47
N GLY A 339 -0.06 0.54 6.63
CA GLY A 339 0.42 -0.76 7.11
C GLY A 339 1.82 -0.66 7.75
N SER A 340 2.27 -1.73 8.41
CA SER A 340 3.54 -1.76 9.16
C SER A 340 4.76 -1.44 8.29
N SER A 341 4.79 -1.91 7.03
CA SER A 341 5.88 -1.59 6.09
C SER A 341 5.91 -0.10 5.71
N GLY A 342 4.74 0.56 5.65
CA GLY A 342 4.65 2.00 5.47
C GLY A 342 5.20 2.76 6.68
N GLY A 343 4.93 2.27 7.90
CA GLY A 343 5.51 2.81 9.12
C GLY A 343 7.05 2.73 9.12
N ALA A 344 7.60 1.56 8.77
CA ALA A 344 9.05 1.38 8.66
C ALA A 344 9.68 2.31 7.60
N ALA A 345 9.06 2.40 6.41
CA ALA A 345 9.55 3.26 5.34
C ALA A 345 9.54 4.75 5.73
N VAL A 346 8.49 5.22 6.40
CA VAL A 346 8.40 6.61 6.89
C VAL A 346 9.38 6.85 8.03
N PHE A 347 9.57 5.91 8.97
CA PHE A 347 10.57 6.04 10.02
C PHE A 347 11.97 6.28 9.44
N ALA A 348 12.39 5.43 8.51
CA ALA A 348 13.67 5.58 7.81
C ALA A 348 13.73 6.90 7.02
N SER A 349 12.62 7.29 6.36
CA SER A 349 12.54 8.57 5.63
C SER A 349 12.75 9.77 6.52
N LEU A 350 12.23 9.76 7.74
CA LEU A 350 12.45 10.83 8.72
C LEU A 350 13.90 10.90 9.18
N GLN A 351 14.61 9.76 9.29
CA GLN A 351 16.04 9.75 9.57
C GLN A 351 16.85 10.35 8.42
N VAL A 352 16.54 9.96 7.18
CA VAL A 352 17.17 10.52 5.97
C VAL A 352 16.89 12.02 5.85
N ALA A 353 15.65 12.44 6.10
CA ALA A 353 15.24 13.83 6.05
C ALA A 353 16.01 14.73 7.05
N ARG A 354 16.22 14.23 8.28
CA ARG A 354 17.05 14.95 9.28
C ARG A 354 18.50 15.11 8.82
N ARG A 355 19.07 14.09 8.18
CA ARG A 355 20.46 14.10 7.67
C ARG A 355 20.63 15.05 6.49
N LEU A 356 19.62 15.14 5.63
CA LEU A 356 19.66 16.00 4.44
C LEU A 356 19.42 17.47 4.76
N GLY A 357 18.59 17.78 5.76
CA GLY A 357 18.28 19.15 6.16
C GLY A 357 17.26 19.86 5.27
N ALA A 358 16.96 21.11 5.63
CA ALA A 358 15.95 21.93 4.97
C ALA A 358 16.25 22.18 3.48
N GLY A 359 15.20 22.33 2.67
CA GLY A 359 15.30 22.61 1.24
C GLY A 359 15.57 21.37 0.38
N LYS A 360 15.69 20.19 1.00
CA LYS A 360 15.82 18.89 0.35
C LYS A 360 14.51 18.12 0.32
N ARG A 361 14.39 17.12 -0.54
CA ARG A 361 13.16 16.30 -0.72
C ARG A 361 13.45 14.82 -0.62
N VAL A 362 12.70 14.14 0.23
CA VAL A 362 12.71 12.68 0.40
C VAL A 362 11.39 12.14 -0.08
N ALA A 363 11.42 11.14 -0.96
CA ALA A 363 10.24 10.44 -1.43
C ALA A 363 10.18 9.02 -0.85
N THR A 364 8.99 8.62 -0.42
CA THR A 364 8.71 7.27 0.09
C THR A 364 7.36 6.78 -0.42
N ILE A 365 6.94 5.59 0.05
CA ILE A 365 5.69 4.96 -0.35
C ILE A 365 4.94 4.43 0.88
N ILE A 366 3.62 4.54 0.86
CA ILE A 366 2.73 3.80 1.76
C ILE A 366 2.15 2.63 0.98
N PRO A 367 2.71 1.41 1.15
CA PRO A 367 2.42 0.30 0.25
C PRO A 367 0.99 -0.23 0.36
N ASP A 368 0.40 -0.20 1.55
CA ASP A 368 -0.95 -0.66 1.85
C ASP A 368 -1.54 0.03 3.08
N SER A 369 -2.81 -0.27 3.39
CA SER A 369 -3.54 0.30 4.52
C SER A 369 -3.49 -0.59 5.77
N ALA A 370 -3.53 0.04 6.94
CA ALA A 370 -3.66 -0.60 8.25
C ALA A 370 -4.91 -1.46 8.40
N GLU A 371 -5.97 -1.22 7.64
CA GLU A 371 -7.22 -1.98 7.68
C GLU A 371 -7.03 -3.48 7.45
N ARG A 372 -5.95 -3.86 6.74
CA ARG A 372 -5.58 -5.26 6.49
C ARG A 372 -4.90 -5.96 7.66
N TYR A 373 -4.70 -5.24 8.76
CA TYR A 373 -3.89 -5.68 9.91
C TYR A 373 -4.59 -5.42 11.24
N LEU A 374 -5.89 -5.09 11.25
CA LEU A 374 -6.63 -4.77 12.49
C LEU A 374 -6.62 -5.94 13.48
N SER A 375 -6.75 -7.19 13.00
CA SER A 375 -6.64 -8.39 13.83
C SER A 375 -5.24 -8.59 14.45
N LYS A 376 -4.21 -7.94 13.89
CA LYS A 376 -2.83 -7.95 14.41
C LYS A 376 -2.57 -6.89 15.47
N LYS A 377 -3.62 -6.21 15.94
CA LYS A 377 -3.52 -5.19 17.00
C LYS A 377 -2.56 -4.04 16.67
N ILE A 378 -2.50 -3.65 15.39
CA ILE A 378 -1.54 -2.67 14.85
C ILE A 378 -1.59 -1.31 15.56
N PHE A 379 -2.73 -0.97 16.18
CA PHE A 379 -2.94 0.26 16.93
C PHE A 379 -2.98 0.05 18.46
N GLU A 380 -2.85 -1.17 18.97
CA GLU A 380 -2.84 -1.41 20.40
C GLU A 380 -1.51 -1.00 21.07
N GLY A 381 -1.58 -0.66 22.39
CA GLY A 381 -0.48 -0.01 23.09
C GLY A 381 -0.42 1.50 22.78
N GLY A 382 -0.10 2.35 23.76
CA GLY A 382 -0.12 3.82 23.62
C GLY A 382 0.70 4.37 22.45
N ILE A 383 0.41 5.61 22.06
CA ILE A 383 1.21 6.41 21.11
C ILE A 383 2.51 6.82 21.81
#